data_be3ae9109f3e46492d3c7928aa63fd23
#
_entry.id   be3ae9109f3e46492d3c7928aa63fd23
#
_cell.length_a   1.000
_cell.length_b   1.000
_cell.length_c   1.000
_cell.angle_alpha   90.00
_cell.angle_beta   90.00
_cell.angle_gamma   90.00
#
_symmetry.space_group_name_H-M   'P 1'
#
loop_
_entity.id
_entity.type
_entity.pdbx_description
1 polymer ?
#
loop_
_entity_poly.entity_id
_entity_poly.type
_entity_poly.pdbx_seq_one_letter_code
_entity_poly.pdbx_strand_id
1 'polypeptide(L)'
;MSSVAERTAHTGAGPARRRSAGSIVQGVAIALGFVMLVGGFAVLALQYRPYRIPSGSMSPTLAIGDTVLARTGGSVGRGDIVVFQDEDWGNATLVKRVVAVGGDTVSGDRAGRIAVNGHQVSEPYLAPAEMGTTEFSVTVPEGRLFLLGDFRGNSLDSRSHLDVAFGSVPASGVKARVEAVIRPLSRAGLESPVRAFDDLGAPTAHRPGPLVPATWTSVGGAVLIVAASAAGWAVSLTRRLRGRRKA
;
A
#
# COMPACT_ATOMS: atom_id res chain seq x y z
N MET A 1 -39.12 -63.13 50.70
CA MET A 1 -37.71 -63.20 50.23
C MET A 1 -37.71 -62.58 48.82
N SER A 2 -37.36 -61.30 48.75
CA SER A 2 -37.41 -60.52 47.51
C SER A 2 -35.98 -60.41 46.92
N SER A 3 -35.84 -60.91 45.69
CA SER A 3 -34.60 -60.78 44.94
C SER A 3 -34.66 -59.45 44.17
N VAL A 4 -33.73 -58.52 44.54
CA VAL A 4 -33.50 -57.27 43.84
C VAL A 4 -32.52 -57.56 42.71
N ALA A 5 -33.01 -57.44 41.46
CA ALA A 5 -32.16 -57.52 40.26
C ALA A 5 -31.47 -56.21 40.07
N GLU A 6 -30.17 -56.20 40.26
CA GLU A 6 -29.26 -55.07 40.00
C GLU A 6 -29.06 -54.91 38.48
N ARG A 7 -29.60 -53.80 37.96
CA ARG A 7 -29.53 -53.47 36.54
C ARG A 7 -28.25 -52.65 36.31
N THR A 8 -27.15 -53.31 35.95
CA THR A 8 -25.90 -52.69 35.54
C THR A 8 -26.12 -51.91 34.22
N ALA A 9 -26.07 -50.59 34.32
CA ALA A 9 -26.06 -49.70 33.15
C ALA A 9 -24.71 -49.77 32.47
N HIS A 10 -24.61 -50.48 31.35
CA HIS A 10 -23.47 -50.39 30.43
C HIS A 10 -23.53 -49.05 29.71
N THR A 11 -22.75 -48.04 30.18
CA THR A 11 -22.42 -46.84 29.41
C THR A 11 -21.45 -47.24 28.31
N GLY A 12 -21.98 -47.61 27.16
CA GLY A 12 -21.19 -47.85 25.94
C GLY A 12 -20.58 -46.55 25.43
N ALA A 13 -19.32 -46.31 25.76
CA ALA A 13 -18.52 -45.29 25.04
C ALA A 13 -18.43 -45.72 23.58
N GLY A 14 -19.16 -45.05 22.69
CA GLY A 14 -19.09 -45.29 21.24
C GLY A 14 -17.65 -45.11 20.73
N PRO A 15 -17.24 -45.90 19.72
CA PRO A 15 -15.87 -45.86 19.23
C PRO A 15 -15.54 -44.46 18.71
N ALA A 16 -14.48 -43.84 19.29
CA ALA A 16 -13.99 -42.57 18.84
C ALA A 16 -13.65 -42.66 17.34
N ARG A 17 -14.42 -41.89 16.54
CA ARG A 17 -14.34 -41.88 15.08
C ARG A 17 -12.96 -41.37 14.68
N ARG A 18 -12.02 -42.27 14.37
CA ARG A 18 -10.67 -41.92 13.89
C ARG A 18 -10.82 -41.04 12.64
N ARG A 19 -10.37 -39.78 12.75
CA ARG A 19 -10.32 -38.88 11.61
C ARG A 19 -9.41 -39.48 10.54
N SER A 20 -9.87 -39.55 9.28
CA SER A 20 -9.03 -40.04 8.19
C SER A 20 -7.87 -39.07 7.96
N ALA A 21 -6.70 -39.56 7.55
CA ALA A 21 -5.56 -38.73 7.22
C ALA A 21 -5.94 -37.57 6.24
N GLY A 22 -6.82 -37.87 5.27
CA GLY A 22 -7.31 -36.88 4.31
C GLY A 22 -8.11 -35.74 4.95
N SER A 23 -8.88 -36.01 6.02
CA SER A 23 -9.62 -34.94 6.72
C SER A 23 -8.70 -34.05 7.58
N ILE A 24 -7.60 -34.61 8.06
CA ILE A 24 -6.57 -33.86 8.81
C ILE A 24 -5.84 -32.93 7.84
N VAL A 25 -5.36 -33.46 6.69
CA VAL A 25 -4.67 -32.66 5.65
C VAL A 25 -5.56 -31.52 5.15
N GLN A 26 -6.84 -31.79 4.88
CA GLN A 26 -7.81 -30.77 4.49
C GLN A 26 -7.96 -29.70 5.56
N GLY A 27 -8.10 -30.09 6.83
CA GLY A 27 -8.22 -29.15 7.94
C GLY A 27 -6.99 -28.25 8.09
N VAL A 28 -5.79 -28.83 7.96
CA VAL A 28 -4.53 -28.07 7.99
C VAL A 28 -4.42 -27.11 6.82
N ALA A 29 -4.79 -27.52 5.60
CA ALA A 29 -4.79 -26.64 4.43
C ALA A 29 -5.74 -25.45 4.58
N ILE A 30 -6.95 -25.68 5.09
CA ILE A 30 -7.93 -24.61 5.36
C ILE A 30 -7.40 -23.66 6.45
N ALA A 31 -6.84 -24.19 7.54
CA ALA A 31 -6.29 -23.38 8.62
C ALA A 31 -5.12 -22.52 8.13
N LEU A 32 -4.20 -23.09 7.35
CA LEU A 32 -3.09 -22.36 6.73
C LEU A 32 -3.60 -21.27 5.78
N GLY A 33 -4.54 -21.60 4.91
CA GLY A 33 -5.17 -20.63 4.01
C GLY A 33 -5.82 -19.48 4.76
N PHE A 34 -6.47 -19.76 5.88
CA PHE A 34 -7.07 -18.74 6.74
C PHE A 34 -6.02 -17.82 7.38
N VAL A 35 -4.92 -18.38 7.89
CA VAL A 35 -3.80 -17.60 8.44
C VAL A 35 -3.18 -16.70 7.37
N MET A 36 -2.97 -17.21 6.15
CA MET A 36 -2.46 -16.43 5.04
C MET A 36 -3.42 -15.30 4.63
N LEU A 37 -4.71 -15.60 4.50
CA LEU A 37 -5.74 -14.62 4.13
C LEU A 37 -5.82 -13.49 5.16
N VAL A 38 -5.99 -13.84 6.43
CA VAL A 38 -6.14 -12.86 7.52
C VAL A 38 -4.82 -12.12 7.76
N GLY A 39 -3.68 -12.82 7.74
CA GLY A 39 -2.36 -12.21 7.94
C GLY A 39 -2.02 -11.19 6.86
N GLY A 40 -2.21 -11.54 5.59
CA GLY A 40 -1.99 -10.62 4.47
C GLY A 40 -2.93 -9.42 4.53
N PHE A 41 -4.22 -9.64 4.80
CA PHE A 41 -5.19 -8.57 4.96
C PHE A 41 -4.87 -7.65 6.16
N ALA A 42 -4.44 -8.21 7.27
CA ALA A 42 -4.05 -7.43 8.45
C ALA A 42 -2.87 -6.50 8.15
N VAL A 43 -1.86 -6.97 7.40
CA VAL A 43 -0.73 -6.13 6.96
C VAL A 43 -1.25 -4.93 6.14
N LEU A 44 -2.16 -5.17 5.19
CA LEU A 44 -2.76 -4.11 4.37
C LEU A 44 -3.56 -3.13 5.24
N ALA A 45 -4.44 -3.63 6.10
CA ALA A 45 -5.30 -2.80 6.93
C ALA A 45 -4.54 -1.95 7.96
N LEU A 46 -3.42 -2.45 8.47
CA LEU A 46 -2.62 -1.76 9.49
C LEU A 46 -1.64 -0.75 8.89
N GLN A 47 -1.08 -1.05 7.71
CA GLN A 47 -0.03 -0.21 7.12
C GLN A 47 -0.51 0.74 6.04
N TYR A 48 -1.71 0.57 5.50
CA TYR A 48 -2.19 1.39 4.39
C TYR A 48 -3.44 2.17 4.75
N ARG A 49 -3.54 3.37 4.16
CA ARG A 49 -4.72 4.25 4.27
C ARG A 49 -5.13 4.72 2.88
N PRO A 50 -6.43 4.70 2.57
CA PRO A 50 -6.93 5.30 1.33
C PRO A 50 -7.05 6.82 1.51
N TYR A 51 -6.63 7.57 0.46
CA TYR A 51 -6.83 9.01 0.36
C TYR A 51 -7.46 9.35 -0.97
N ARG A 52 -8.42 10.28 -0.97
CA ARG A 52 -9.02 10.80 -2.18
C ARG A 52 -8.27 12.04 -2.62
N ILE A 53 -7.98 12.16 -3.93
CA ILE A 53 -7.29 13.30 -4.52
C ILE A 53 -8.32 14.41 -4.83
N PRO A 54 -8.25 15.57 -4.14
CA PRO A 54 -9.26 16.62 -4.28
C PRO A 54 -8.91 17.65 -5.35
N SER A 55 -7.65 17.73 -5.80
CA SER A 55 -7.16 18.77 -6.71
C SER A 55 -6.30 18.22 -7.84
N GLY A 56 -6.13 19.01 -8.90
CA GLY A 56 -5.32 18.65 -10.05
C GLY A 56 -3.83 18.92 -9.93
N SER A 57 -3.33 19.31 -8.75
CA SER A 57 -1.93 19.73 -8.59
C SER A 57 -0.90 18.62 -8.86
N MET A 58 -1.35 17.36 -8.89
CA MET A 58 -0.52 16.18 -9.20
C MET A 58 -0.80 15.58 -10.56
N SER A 59 -1.58 16.26 -11.42
CA SER A 59 -1.82 15.80 -12.80
C SER A 59 -0.52 15.86 -13.62
N PRO A 60 -0.30 14.91 -14.53
CA PRO A 60 -1.18 13.81 -14.92
C PRO A 60 -1.04 12.56 -14.04
N THR A 61 -0.06 12.52 -13.13
CA THR A 61 0.25 11.34 -12.30
C THR A 61 -0.97 10.92 -11.47
N LEU A 62 -1.56 11.86 -10.73
CA LEU A 62 -2.80 11.66 -9.99
C LEU A 62 -3.86 12.65 -10.47
N ALA A 63 -5.05 12.14 -10.78
CA ALA A 63 -6.18 12.94 -11.25
C ALA A 63 -7.16 13.27 -10.11
N ILE A 64 -7.94 14.34 -10.30
CA ILE A 64 -9.03 14.67 -9.38
C ILE A 64 -10.01 13.48 -9.29
N GLY A 65 -10.35 13.09 -8.07
CA GLY A 65 -11.27 11.98 -7.80
C GLY A 65 -10.59 10.62 -7.69
N ASP A 66 -9.30 10.49 -8.05
CA ASP A 66 -8.55 9.28 -7.77
C ASP A 66 -8.59 8.96 -6.27
N THR A 67 -8.65 7.67 -5.95
CA THR A 67 -8.40 7.18 -4.60
C THR A 67 -7.08 6.43 -4.62
N VAL A 68 -6.13 6.94 -3.87
CA VAL A 68 -4.80 6.34 -3.73
C VAL A 68 -4.71 5.51 -2.46
N LEU A 69 -3.90 4.47 -2.49
CA LEU A 69 -3.54 3.69 -1.33
C LEU A 69 -2.12 4.12 -0.91
N ALA A 70 -2.03 4.66 0.29
CA ALA A 70 -0.78 5.19 0.80
C ALA A 70 -0.34 4.46 2.06
N ARG A 71 0.95 4.12 2.12
CA ARG A 71 1.59 3.43 3.23
C ARG A 71 1.93 4.43 4.34
N THR A 72 1.49 4.13 5.55
CA THR A 72 1.86 4.88 6.76
C THR A 72 3.22 4.44 7.27
N GLY A 73 4.04 5.40 7.67
CA GLY A 73 5.40 5.14 8.17
C GLY A 73 6.41 4.75 7.08
N GLY A 74 7.65 4.60 7.48
CA GLY A 74 8.77 4.32 6.58
C GLY A 74 9.56 5.56 6.19
N SER A 75 10.71 5.34 5.53
CA SER A 75 11.54 6.42 5.01
C SER A 75 10.93 7.01 3.75
N VAL A 76 11.11 8.30 3.58
CA VAL A 76 10.71 9.07 2.41
C VAL A 76 11.96 9.61 1.73
N GLY A 77 11.97 9.62 0.42
CA GLY A 77 13.09 10.14 -0.36
C GLY A 77 12.64 10.86 -1.63
N ARG A 78 13.61 11.34 -2.42
CA ARG A 78 13.35 12.04 -3.68
C ARG A 78 12.56 11.15 -4.64
N GLY A 79 11.55 11.70 -5.26
CA GLY A 79 10.66 10.99 -6.19
C GLY A 79 9.38 10.43 -5.54
N ASP A 80 9.33 10.25 -4.21
CA ASP A 80 8.12 9.77 -3.54
C ASP A 80 6.97 10.78 -3.62
N ILE A 81 5.77 10.28 -3.81
CA ILE A 81 4.55 11.07 -3.62
C ILE A 81 4.08 10.88 -2.18
N VAL A 82 3.95 11.97 -1.46
CA VAL A 82 3.60 11.94 -0.03
C VAL A 82 2.28 12.65 0.25
N VAL A 83 1.54 12.08 1.19
CA VAL A 83 0.41 12.72 1.85
C VAL A 83 0.97 13.36 3.12
N PHE A 84 0.78 14.66 3.30
CA PHE A 84 1.35 15.39 4.43
C PHE A 84 0.39 16.46 4.95
N GLN A 85 0.69 16.96 6.14
CA GLN A 85 0.09 18.14 6.75
C GLN A 85 1.20 19.04 7.27
N ASP A 86 1.00 20.34 7.13
CA ASP A 86 1.90 21.35 7.65
C ASP A 86 1.08 22.55 8.14
N GLU A 87 1.41 23.08 9.32
CA GLU A 87 0.68 24.18 9.93
C GLU A 87 0.89 25.49 9.16
N ASP A 88 2.11 25.71 8.65
CA ASP A 88 2.46 26.88 7.86
C ASP A 88 1.74 26.92 6.51
N TRP A 89 1.29 25.74 6.02
CA TRP A 89 0.50 25.59 4.77
C TRP A 89 -1.01 25.43 5.03
N GLY A 90 -1.48 25.94 6.17
CA GLY A 90 -2.92 25.98 6.52
C GLY A 90 -3.47 24.66 7.07
N ASN A 91 -2.61 23.75 7.50
CA ASN A 91 -2.97 22.47 8.16
C ASN A 91 -3.91 21.56 7.36
N ALA A 92 -4.00 21.77 6.05
CA ALA A 92 -4.74 20.90 5.15
C ALA A 92 -3.96 19.63 4.84
N THR A 93 -4.68 18.54 4.57
CA THR A 93 -4.05 17.33 4.04
C THR A 93 -3.77 17.52 2.56
N LEU A 94 -2.50 17.53 2.19
CA LEU A 94 -2.01 17.79 0.84
C LEU A 94 -1.27 16.57 0.28
N VAL A 95 -1.17 16.52 -1.05
CA VAL A 95 -0.41 15.48 -1.76
C VAL A 95 0.56 16.16 -2.71
N LYS A 96 1.85 15.87 -2.59
CA LYS A 96 2.94 16.43 -3.41
C LYS A 96 4.03 15.39 -3.60
N ARG A 97 4.94 15.67 -4.57
CA ARG A 97 6.14 14.88 -4.80
C ARG A 97 7.32 15.47 -4.05
N VAL A 98 8.11 14.62 -3.40
CA VAL A 98 9.38 14.97 -2.80
C VAL A 98 10.41 15.18 -3.90
N VAL A 99 10.94 16.39 -4.01
CA VAL A 99 11.97 16.73 -5.00
C VAL A 99 13.34 16.79 -4.36
N ALA A 100 13.42 17.31 -3.14
CA ALA A 100 14.66 17.38 -2.39
C ALA A 100 14.41 17.08 -0.91
N VAL A 101 15.46 16.61 -0.24
CA VAL A 101 15.47 16.25 1.19
C VAL A 101 16.50 17.09 1.95
N GLY A 102 16.49 17.01 3.27
CA GLY A 102 17.45 17.74 4.12
C GLY A 102 18.89 17.58 3.66
N GLY A 103 19.60 18.69 3.60
CA GLY A 103 20.96 18.80 3.07
C GLY A 103 21.07 19.08 1.56
N ASP A 104 19.99 18.87 0.78
CA ASP A 104 20.01 19.19 -0.66
C ASP A 104 19.93 20.68 -0.93
N THR A 105 20.55 21.10 -2.01
CA THR A 105 20.28 22.39 -2.65
C THR A 105 19.40 22.16 -3.87
N VAL A 106 18.21 22.76 -3.88
CA VAL A 106 17.28 22.70 -4.99
C VAL A 106 17.14 24.07 -5.63
N SER A 107 17.18 24.11 -6.96
CA SER A 107 16.98 25.34 -7.74
C SER A 107 15.99 25.11 -8.87
N GLY A 108 15.31 26.17 -9.26
CA GLY A 108 14.40 26.20 -10.41
C GLY A 108 14.66 27.39 -11.29
N ASP A 109 14.59 27.20 -12.61
CA ASP A 109 14.73 28.26 -13.59
C ASP A 109 13.34 28.79 -14.04
N ARG A 110 13.35 29.86 -14.84
CA ARG A 110 12.11 30.46 -15.42
C ARG A 110 11.36 29.55 -16.37
N ALA A 111 12.05 28.55 -16.93
CA ALA A 111 11.40 27.54 -17.76
C ALA A 111 10.78 26.39 -16.92
N GLY A 112 10.83 26.48 -15.58
CA GLY A 112 10.26 25.50 -14.68
C GLY A 112 11.11 24.22 -14.52
N ARG A 113 12.30 24.18 -15.09
CA ARG A 113 13.24 23.08 -14.92
C ARG A 113 13.87 23.17 -13.54
N ILE A 114 14.06 22.03 -12.90
CA ILE A 114 14.70 21.96 -11.59
C ILE A 114 16.07 21.31 -11.66
N ALA A 115 16.93 21.73 -10.76
CA ALA A 115 18.20 21.05 -10.49
C ALA A 115 18.29 20.77 -8.98
N VAL A 116 18.87 19.63 -8.64
CA VAL A 116 19.16 19.23 -7.26
C VAL A 116 20.64 18.95 -7.14
N ASN A 117 21.29 19.60 -6.18
CA ASN A 117 22.74 19.52 -5.96
C ASN A 117 23.57 19.85 -7.23
N GLY A 118 23.07 20.79 -8.04
CA GLY A 118 23.69 21.19 -9.32
C GLY A 118 23.37 20.26 -10.51
N HIS A 119 22.70 19.14 -10.30
CA HIS A 119 22.30 18.21 -11.36
C HIS A 119 20.90 18.51 -11.85
N GLN A 120 20.73 18.77 -13.14
CA GLN A 120 19.44 18.98 -13.74
C GLN A 120 18.61 17.69 -13.72
N VAL A 121 17.39 17.75 -13.17
CA VAL A 121 16.49 16.62 -13.07
C VAL A 121 15.64 16.54 -14.35
N SER A 122 15.66 15.39 -15.01
CA SER A 122 14.78 15.12 -16.15
C SER A 122 13.44 14.59 -15.64
N GLU A 123 12.35 15.32 -15.90
CA GLU A 123 11.02 15.05 -15.33
C GLU A 123 9.98 14.73 -16.42
N PRO A 124 10.10 13.57 -17.12
CA PRO A 124 9.21 13.20 -18.23
C PRO A 124 7.77 12.90 -17.80
N TYR A 125 7.52 12.80 -16.51
CA TYR A 125 6.19 12.57 -15.92
C TYR A 125 5.33 13.83 -15.81
N LEU A 126 5.93 15.01 -16.02
CA LEU A 126 5.19 16.27 -15.95
C LEU A 126 4.32 16.46 -17.19
N ALA A 127 3.16 17.09 -16.99
CA ALA A 127 2.40 17.60 -18.11
C ALA A 127 3.18 18.70 -18.85
N PRO A 128 3.13 18.77 -20.19
CA PRO A 128 3.54 19.97 -20.90
C PRO A 128 2.68 21.14 -20.43
N ALA A 129 3.25 22.02 -19.64
CA ALA A 129 2.56 23.20 -19.14
C ALA A 129 3.38 24.44 -19.52
N GLU A 130 2.69 25.53 -19.79
CA GLU A 130 3.31 26.85 -19.86
C GLU A 130 3.82 27.18 -18.45
N MET A 131 5.10 26.95 -18.22
CA MET A 131 5.74 27.09 -16.92
C MET A 131 6.51 28.38 -16.85
N GLY A 132 5.79 29.47 -16.63
CA GLY A 132 6.43 30.68 -16.10
C GLY A 132 6.56 30.50 -14.60
N THR A 133 7.75 30.16 -14.08
CA THR A 133 7.99 30.12 -12.65
C THR A 133 9.02 31.16 -12.26
N THR A 134 8.96 31.59 -10.99
CA THR A 134 10.02 32.43 -10.43
C THR A 134 11.27 31.59 -10.22
N GLU A 135 12.44 32.14 -10.59
CA GLU A 135 13.72 31.52 -10.25
C GLU A 135 13.89 31.44 -8.73
N PHE A 136 14.38 30.30 -8.27
CA PHE A 136 14.71 30.12 -6.86
C PHE A 136 15.93 29.22 -6.72
N SER A 137 16.62 29.37 -5.59
CA SER A 137 17.67 28.45 -5.15
C SER A 137 17.67 28.42 -3.62
N VAL A 138 17.44 27.23 -3.06
CA VAL A 138 17.35 27.05 -1.61
C VAL A 138 18.06 25.78 -1.17
N THR A 139 18.66 25.80 0.02
CA THR A 139 19.14 24.60 0.69
C THR A 139 18.09 24.12 1.67
N VAL A 140 17.67 22.87 1.54
CA VAL A 140 16.66 22.25 2.38
C VAL A 140 17.25 21.98 3.76
N PRO A 141 16.69 22.51 4.84
CA PRO A 141 17.18 22.22 6.20
C PRO A 141 17.06 20.74 6.55
N GLU A 142 17.95 20.25 7.43
CA GLU A 142 17.91 18.86 7.90
C GLU A 142 16.54 18.47 8.49
N GLY A 143 16.10 17.26 8.19
CA GLY A 143 14.81 16.76 8.64
C GLY A 143 13.60 17.36 7.94
N ARG A 144 13.79 18.13 6.87
CA ARG A 144 12.74 18.76 6.07
C ARG A 144 12.74 18.25 4.62
N LEU A 145 11.67 18.53 3.91
CA LEU A 145 11.41 18.08 2.54
C LEU A 145 11.01 19.28 1.69
N PHE A 146 11.48 19.31 0.45
CA PHE A 146 11.01 20.25 -0.56
C PHE A 146 10.06 19.54 -1.51
N LEU A 147 8.85 20.03 -1.59
CA LEU A 147 7.72 19.33 -2.22
C LEU A 147 7.19 20.13 -3.41
N LEU A 148 7.02 19.45 -4.55
CA LEU A 148 6.42 20.05 -5.75
C LEU A 148 5.20 19.26 -6.22
N GLY A 149 4.25 19.95 -6.86
CA GLY A 149 3.20 19.32 -7.63
C GLY A 149 3.68 18.92 -9.01
N ASP A 150 3.14 17.82 -9.55
CA ASP A 150 3.47 17.39 -10.91
C ASP A 150 2.81 18.29 -11.97
N PHE A 151 1.74 19.01 -11.62
CA PHE A 151 1.20 20.08 -12.44
C PHE A 151 1.79 21.43 -12.01
N ARG A 152 3.00 21.72 -12.48
CA ARG A 152 3.82 22.87 -12.07
C ARG A 152 3.09 24.22 -12.15
N GLY A 153 2.25 24.44 -13.17
CA GLY A 153 1.51 25.68 -13.36
C GLY A 153 0.25 25.82 -12.48
N ASN A 154 -0.19 24.73 -11.84
CA ASN A 154 -1.40 24.72 -11.02
C ASN A 154 -1.15 24.05 -9.67
N SER A 155 -0.06 24.40 -9.01
CA SER A 155 0.31 23.81 -7.71
C SER A 155 0.79 24.89 -6.75
N LEU A 156 0.06 25.06 -5.66
CA LEU A 156 0.60 25.70 -4.46
C LEU A 156 1.48 24.66 -3.76
N ASP A 157 2.79 24.92 -3.76
CA ASP A 157 3.80 24.00 -3.26
C ASP A 157 4.99 24.77 -2.66
N SER A 158 6.11 24.14 -2.43
CA SER A 158 7.30 24.72 -1.81
C SER A 158 7.72 26.05 -2.44
N ARG A 159 7.50 26.23 -3.73
CA ARG A 159 7.83 27.49 -4.46
C ARG A 159 6.98 28.67 -4.02
N SER A 160 5.78 28.39 -3.52
CA SER A 160 4.84 29.43 -3.06
C SER A 160 5.06 29.82 -1.59
N HIS A 161 5.96 29.15 -0.89
CA HIS A 161 6.19 29.30 0.56
C HIS A 161 7.67 29.55 0.86
N LEU A 162 8.46 30.07 -0.10
CA LEU A 162 9.92 30.26 0.05
C LEU A 162 10.29 31.19 1.21
N ASP A 163 9.40 32.05 1.62
CA ASP A 163 9.52 32.99 2.76
C ASP A 163 9.39 32.28 4.12
N VAL A 164 8.81 31.08 4.15
CA VAL A 164 8.63 30.27 5.37
C VAL A 164 9.50 29.02 5.29
N ALA A 165 10.49 28.91 6.15
CA ALA A 165 11.42 27.77 6.22
C ALA A 165 11.97 27.33 4.84
N PHE A 166 12.24 28.31 3.95
CA PHE A 166 12.68 28.10 2.58
C PHE A 166 11.74 27.20 1.75
N GLY A 167 10.45 27.26 1.99
CA GLY A 167 9.43 26.46 1.33
C GLY A 167 9.41 25.00 1.76
N SER A 168 10.23 24.59 2.72
CA SER A 168 10.33 23.19 3.12
C SER A 168 9.33 22.84 4.22
N VAL A 169 8.85 21.59 4.24
CA VAL A 169 7.99 21.05 5.29
C VAL A 169 8.73 20.04 6.16
N PRO A 170 8.41 19.90 7.46
CA PRO A 170 9.00 18.86 8.29
C PRO A 170 8.71 17.46 7.75
N ALA A 171 9.70 16.59 7.71
CA ALA A 171 9.50 15.18 7.33
C ALA A 171 8.53 14.46 8.29
N SER A 172 8.43 14.91 9.56
CA SER A 172 7.45 14.43 10.53
C SER A 172 6.00 14.77 10.18
N GLY A 173 5.76 15.77 9.32
CA GLY A 173 4.45 16.13 8.79
C GLY A 173 3.93 15.11 7.77
N VAL A 174 4.78 14.23 7.24
CA VAL A 174 4.36 13.18 6.32
C VAL A 174 3.52 12.13 7.04
N LYS A 175 2.31 11.93 6.57
CA LYS A 175 1.36 10.93 7.11
C LYS A 175 1.50 9.59 6.41
N ALA A 176 1.72 9.61 5.09
CA ALA A 176 1.82 8.39 4.29
C ALA A 176 2.51 8.65 2.94
N ARG A 177 3.04 7.60 2.33
CA ARG A 177 3.60 7.58 0.98
C ARG A 177 2.65 6.85 0.05
N VAL A 178 2.31 7.44 -1.09
CA VAL A 178 1.45 6.84 -2.11
C VAL A 178 2.18 5.67 -2.77
N GLU A 179 1.52 4.52 -2.88
CA GLU A 179 2.07 3.32 -3.53
C GLU A 179 1.18 2.81 -4.67
N ALA A 180 -0.10 3.16 -4.69
CA ALA A 180 -1.01 2.73 -5.75
C ALA A 180 -2.20 3.66 -5.91
N VAL A 181 -2.76 3.72 -7.12
CA VAL A 181 -4.12 4.19 -7.39
C VAL A 181 -5.04 2.98 -7.35
N ILE A 182 -6.13 3.04 -6.58
CA ILE A 182 -7.08 1.93 -6.44
C ILE A 182 -8.46 2.24 -7.06
N ARG A 183 -8.75 3.50 -7.34
CA ARG A 183 -9.98 3.95 -8.02
C ARG A 183 -9.71 5.23 -8.81
N PRO A 184 -10.37 5.42 -9.99
CA PRO A 184 -11.23 4.47 -10.68
C PRO A 184 -10.44 3.25 -11.19
N LEU A 185 -11.11 2.13 -11.47
CA LEU A 185 -10.44 0.91 -11.93
C LEU A 185 -9.68 1.10 -13.25
N SER A 186 -10.12 2.04 -14.10
CA SER A 186 -9.44 2.40 -15.35
C SER A 186 -8.04 3.02 -15.14
N ARG A 187 -7.76 3.52 -13.95
CA ARG A 187 -6.46 4.10 -13.56
C ARG A 187 -5.77 3.30 -12.46
N ALA A 188 -6.38 2.18 -12.02
CA ALA A 188 -5.83 1.38 -10.95
C ALA A 188 -4.48 0.77 -11.35
N GLY A 189 -3.50 0.92 -10.48
CA GLY A 189 -2.14 0.42 -10.69
C GLY A 189 -1.20 0.85 -9.59
N LEU A 190 -0.03 0.25 -9.58
CA LEU A 190 1.05 0.68 -8.70
C LEU A 190 1.63 2.01 -9.19
N GLU A 191 1.96 2.91 -8.26
CA GLU A 191 2.73 4.09 -8.59
C GLU A 191 4.14 3.66 -9.03
N SER A 192 4.50 4.07 -10.23
CA SER A 192 5.81 3.71 -10.79
C SER A 192 6.90 4.60 -10.18
N PRO A 193 8.03 4.02 -9.77
CA PRO A 193 9.18 4.78 -9.34
C PRO A 193 9.64 5.77 -10.41
N VAL A 194 9.79 7.02 -10.02
CA VAL A 194 10.36 8.04 -10.90
C VAL A 194 11.88 7.95 -10.84
N ARG A 195 12.49 7.50 -11.95
CA ARG A 195 13.95 7.34 -12.06
C ARG A 195 14.72 8.67 -12.20
N ALA A 196 14.00 9.77 -12.34
CA ALA A 196 14.59 11.11 -12.52
C ALA A 196 15.56 11.51 -11.40
N PHE A 197 15.48 10.86 -10.24
CA PHE A 197 16.29 11.17 -9.06
C PHE A 197 17.34 10.09 -8.75
N ASP A 198 17.41 9.00 -9.51
CA ASP A 198 18.28 7.85 -9.20
C ASP A 198 19.77 8.23 -9.22
N ASP A 199 20.18 9.13 -10.11
CA ASP A 199 21.56 9.59 -10.27
C ASP A 199 22.03 10.54 -9.16
N LEU A 200 21.11 11.01 -8.30
CA LEU A 200 21.41 11.96 -7.23
C LEU A 200 21.93 11.29 -5.94
N GLY A 201 22.07 9.97 -5.94
CA GLY A 201 22.47 9.21 -4.74
C GLY A 201 21.34 9.09 -3.70
N ALA A 202 21.62 8.36 -2.62
CA ALA A 202 20.65 8.18 -1.52
C ALA A 202 20.39 9.51 -0.77
N PRO A 203 19.19 9.75 -0.21
CA PRO A 203 18.07 8.81 -0.19
C PRO A 203 17.14 8.99 -1.39
N THR A 204 17.28 8.12 -2.39
CA THR A 204 16.21 7.92 -3.35
C THR A 204 15.23 6.92 -2.74
N ALA A 205 13.97 7.26 -2.75
CA ALA A 205 12.97 6.38 -2.27
C ALA A 205 12.79 5.23 -3.24
N HIS A 206 12.57 4.15 -2.83
CA HIS A 206 11.96 2.98 -3.49
C HIS A 206 12.44 1.69 -2.87
N ARG A 207 12.12 1.57 -1.60
CA ARG A 207 11.89 0.22 -1.09
C ARG A 207 10.40 -0.06 -1.29
N PRO A 208 10.04 -0.98 -2.20
CA PRO A 208 8.64 -1.34 -2.38
C PRO A 208 8.07 -1.79 -1.02
N GLY A 209 6.89 -1.28 -0.71
CA GLY A 209 6.16 -1.66 0.50
C GLY A 209 5.64 -3.10 0.42
N PRO A 210 5.06 -3.61 1.50
CA PRO A 210 4.49 -4.96 1.54
C PRO A 210 3.16 -5.08 0.76
N LEU A 211 2.73 -4.06 0.00
CA LEU A 211 1.46 -4.06 -0.73
C LEU A 211 1.29 -5.30 -1.60
N VAL A 212 2.25 -5.52 -2.50
CA VAL A 212 2.20 -6.64 -3.45
C VAL A 212 2.30 -8.00 -2.75
N PRO A 213 3.32 -8.28 -1.90
CA PRO A 213 3.41 -9.57 -1.24
C PRO A 213 2.24 -9.84 -0.29
N ALA A 214 1.73 -8.85 0.45
CA ALA A 214 0.58 -9.03 1.32
C ALA A 214 -0.70 -9.34 0.54
N THR A 215 -0.91 -8.68 -0.60
CA THR A 215 -2.04 -8.97 -1.51
C THR A 215 -1.97 -10.40 -2.02
N TRP A 216 -0.81 -10.83 -2.55
CA TRP A 216 -0.65 -12.21 -3.04
C TRP A 216 -0.78 -13.25 -1.93
N THR A 217 -0.31 -12.95 -0.72
CA THR A 217 -0.50 -13.82 0.45
C THR A 217 -1.99 -13.99 0.76
N SER A 218 -2.76 -12.90 0.78
CA SER A 218 -4.21 -12.95 1.01
C SER A 218 -4.95 -13.73 -0.07
N VAL A 219 -4.65 -13.46 -1.34
CA VAL A 219 -5.27 -14.16 -2.48
C VAL A 219 -4.92 -15.64 -2.47
N GLY A 220 -3.64 -15.97 -2.26
CA GLY A 220 -3.19 -17.37 -2.15
C GLY A 220 -3.87 -18.12 -1.01
N GLY A 221 -4.08 -17.46 0.14
CA GLY A 221 -4.84 -18.01 1.26
C GLY A 221 -6.29 -18.31 0.89
N ALA A 222 -6.96 -17.38 0.22
CA ALA A 222 -8.34 -17.57 -0.26
C ALA A 222 -8.44 -18.74 -1.25
N VAL A 223 -7.54 -18.80 -2.23
CA VAL A 223 -7.48 -19.90 -3.21
C VAL A 223 -7.26 -21.24 -2.53
N LEU A 224 -6.36 -21.31 -1.54
CA LEU A 224 -6.09 -22.54 -0.79
C LEU A 224 -7.32 -23.03 -0.02
N ILE A 225 -8.06 -22.13 0.62
CA ILE A 225 -9.32 -22.47 1.32
C ILE A 225 -10.33 -23.05 0.33
N VAL A 226 -10.56 -22.39 -0.80
CA VAL A 226 -11.51 -22.83 -1.82
C VAL A 226 -11.14 -24.19 -2.39
N ALA A 227 -9.86 -24.39 -2.77
CA ALA A 227 -9.36 -25.62 -3.32
C ALA A 227 -9.46 -26.79 -2.33
N ALA A 228 -9.06 -26.59 -1.07
CA ALA A 228 -9.16 -27.62 -0.03
C ALA A 228 -10.61 -27.98 0.28
N SER A 229 -11.51 -26.99 0.28
CA SER A 229 -12.95 -27.22 0.49
C SER A 229 -13.58 -28.00 -0.66
N ALA A 230 -13.28 -27.64 -1.91
CA ALA A 230 -13.76 -28.33 -3.10
C ALA A 230 -13.28 -29.78 -3.18
N ALA A 231 -11.98 -30.02 -2.87
CA ALA A 231 -11.43 -31.38 -2.81
C ALA A 231 -12.13 -32.25 -1.76
N GLY A 232 -12.40 -31.72 -0.58
CA GLY A 232 -13.14 -32.42 0.47
C GLY A 232 -14.56 -32.76 0.06
N TRP A 233 -15.24 -31.83 -0.61
CA TRP A 233 -16.59 -32.06 -1.15
C TRP A 233 -16.60 -33.16 -2.22
N ALA A 234 -15.67 -33.14 -3.16
CA ALA A 234 -15.53 -34.15 -4.23
C ALA A 234 -15.29 -35.55 -3.64
N VAL A 235 -14.40 -35.68 -2.65
CA VAL A 235 -14.14 -36.95 -1.96
C VAL A 235 -15.39 -37.44 -1.23
N SER A 236 -16.14 -36.54 -0.58
CA SER A 236 -17.37 -36.91 0.13
C SER A 236 -18.44 -37.40 -0.83
N LEU A 237 -18.60 -36.76 -1.99
CA LEU A 237 -19.54 -37.12 -3.03
C LEU A 237 -19.24 -38.50 -3.62
N THR A 238 -17.97 -38.76 -3.98
CA THR A 238 -17.55 -40.09 -4.52
C THR A 238 -17.77 -41.21 -3.53
N ARG A 239 -17.55 -40.98 -2.24
CA ARG A 239 -17.84 -41.96 -1.18
C ARG A 239 -19.35 -42.26 -1.08
N ARG A 240 -20.21 -41.24 -1.16
CA ARG A 240 -21.70 -41.41 -1.14
C ARG A 240 -22.19 -42.19 -2.35
N LEU A 241 -21.68 -41.91 -3.55
CA LEU A 241 -22.05 -42.59 -4.78
C LEU A 241 -21.60 -44.06 -4.78
N ARG A 242 -20.42 -44.37 -4.27
CA ARG A 242 -19.93 -45.75 -4.12
C ARG A 242 -20.72 -46.54 -3.06
N GLY A 243 -21.18 -45.90 -1.99
CA GLY A 243 -22.03 -46.54 -0.98
C GLY A 243 -23.39 -46.93 -1.54
N ARG A 244 -24.00 -46.08 -2.41
CA ARG A 244 -25.31 -46.38 -3.05
C ARG A 244 -25.25 -47.47 -4.12
N ARG A 245 -24.08 -47.80 -4.69
CA ARG A 245 -23.92 -48.92 -5.67
C ARG A 245 -23.72 -50.27 -5.02
N LYS A 246 -23.53 -50.35 -3.71
CA LYS A 246 -23.32 -51.57 -2.95
C LYS A 246 -24.52 -52.00 -2.12
N ALA A 247 -25.56 -51.15 -2.05
CA ALA A 247 -26.88 -51.46 -1.49
C ALA A 247 -27.88 -51.74 -2.61
#